data_0ec416e255a10a052b39ca66697b7ef8
#
_entry.id   0ec416e255a10a052b39ca66697b7ef8
#
_cell.length_a   1.000
_cell.length_b   1.000
_cell.length_c   1.000
_cell.angle_alpha   90.00
_cell.angle_beta   90.00
_cell.angle_gamma   90.00
#
_symmetry.space_group_name_H-M   'P 1'
#
loop_
_entity.id
_entity.type
_entity.pdbx_description
1 polymer ?
#
loop_
_entity_poly.entity_id
_entity_poly.type
_entity_poly.pdbx_seq_one_letter_code
_entity_poly.pdbx_strand_id
1 'polypeptide(L)'
;MAMLGALDPAITPELAQSTWALLTPFHEKVGYTAPKIDRDLTYGDDPRQRLDVHTGDGGHEPAPVVVFVHGGGFVAGDKHVPGTPRYDLFGAWAVRRGWIGVTMTYRLAPEHRWPAGAQDVASAVAWIRNNIEGYGGDPGKIVVAGNSAGAVHVADYMAGHGTADPAGSLAGVAGGVLLSGIYDLAPANRGQLEHVYYGDTPAEQASTLPGLLDCQVPLLFTVAEFDPPNFHAQAAGVVAAWQARHGRTPDLVWVEGHNHMSTIASLGIDETALGVPLARFIERHTAKEGTGAHA
;
A
#
# COMPACT_ATOMS: atom_id res chain seq x y z
N MET A 1 -17.01 0.89 15.21
CA MET A 1 -16.87 2.01 14.27
C MET A 1 -17.20 3.37 14.90
N ALA A 2 -18.36 3.59 15.56
CA ALA A 2 -18.67 4.88 16.20
C ALA A 2 -17.57 5.44 17.13
N MET A 3 -16.78 4.58 17.78
CA MET A 3 -15.66 4.99 18.64
C MET A 3 -14.48 5.57 17.87
N LEU A 4 -14.26 5.18 16.61
CA LEU A 4 -13.16 5.71 15.77
C LEU A 4 -13.42 7.15 15.35
N GLY A 5 -14.69 7.51 15.06
CA GLY A 5 -15.09 8.87 14.71
C GLY A 5 -15.06 9.84 15.90
N ALA A 6 -14.93 9.35 17.12
CA ALA A 6 -14.78 10.19 18.31
C ALA A 6 -13.31 10.56 18.61
N LEU A 7 -12.34 9.97 17.90
CA LEU A 7 -10.93 10.29 18.03
C LEU A 7 -10.60 11.55 17.22
N ASP A 8 -9.65 12.34 17.71
CA ASP A 8 -9.11 13.48 16.96
C ASP A 8 -8.54 12.98 15.62
N PRO A 9 -8.93 13.54 14.46
CA PRO A 9 -8.44 13.09 13.16
C PRO A 9 -6.98 13.45 12.89
N ALA A 10 -6.34 14.28 13.71
CA ALA A 10 -4.93 14.61 13.54
C ALA A 10 -4.05 13.36 13.62
N ILE A 11 -3.16 13.20 12.67
CA ILE A 11 -2.25 12.04 12.60
C ILE A 11 -1.16 12.20 13.65
N THR A 12 -1.40 11.64 14.83
CA THR A 12 -0.50 11.69 15.98
C THR A 12 -0.17 10.29 16.49
N PRO A 13 0.90 10.13 17.28
CA PRO A 13 1.17 8.87 17.99
C PRO A 13 -0.01 8.41 18.86
N GLU A 14 -0.73 9.35 19.48
CA GLU A 14 -1.89 9.10 20.33
C GLU A 14 -3.07 8.53 19.53
N LEU A 15 -3.35 9.09 18.33
CA LEU A 15 -4.36 8.53 17.43
C LEU A 15 -3.99 7.10 17.04
N ALA A 16 -2.73 6.87 16.66
CA ALA A 16 -2.25 5.53 16.32
C ALA A 16 -2.41 4.56 17.48
N GLN A 17 -1.94 4.93 18.68
CA GLN A 17 -2.04 4.10 19.88
C GLN A 17 -3.50 3.79 20.23
N SER A 18 -4.38 4.77 20.24
CA SER A 18 -5.80 4.62 20.58
C SER A 18 -6.50 3.73 19.55
N THR A 19 -6.25 3.93 18.26
CA THR A 19 -6.85 3.12 17.20
C THR A 19 -6.41 1.66 17.31
N TRP A 20 -5.11 1.40 17.49
CA TRP A 20 -4.62 0.02 17.68
C TRP A 20 -5.13 -0.62 18.96
N ALA A 21 -5.21 0.12 20.08
CA ALA A 21 -5.77 -0.39 21.33
C ALA A 21 -7.24 -0.82 21.19
N LEU A 22 -8.02 -0.10 20.39
CA LEU A 22 -9.41 -0.45 20.09
C LEU A 22 -9.55 -1.70 19.23
N LEU A 23 -8.64 -1.92 18.26
CA LEU A 23 -8.80 -2.97 17.25
C LEU A 23 -8.03 -4.26 17.58
N THR A 24 -6.94 -4.19 18.33
CA THR A 24 -6.11 -5.36 18.71
C THR A 24 -6.91 -6.52 19.31
N PRO A 25 -7.86 -6.32 20.26
CA PRO A 25 -8.62 -7.44 20.81
C PRO A 25 -9.47 -8.21 19.79
N PHE A 26 -9.89 -7.56 18.72
CA PHE A 26 -10.62 -8.23 17.63
C PHE A 26 -9.67 -9.06 16.78
N HIS A 27 -8.46 -8.56 16.52
CA HIS A 27 -7.41 -9.32 15.81
C HIS A 27 -6.97 -10.56 16.61
N GLU A 28 -6.78 -10.43 17.91
CA GLU A 28 -6.46 -11.56 18.78
C GLU A 28 -7.52 -12.66 18.70
N LYS A 29 -8.79 -12.27 18.60
CA LYS A 29 -9.91 -13.20 18.50
C LYS A 29 -9.98 -13.94 17.17
N VAL A 30 -9.66 -13.27 16.04
CA VAL A 30 -9.75 -13.87 14.69
C VAL A 30 -8.43 -14.47 14.22
N GLY A 31 -7.32 -14.15 14.89
CA GLY A 31 -5.96 -14.47 14.47
C GLY A 31 -5.43 -13.50 13.41
N TYR A 32 -4.20 -13.06 13.58
CA TYR A 32 -3.56 -12.07 12.70
C TYR A 32 -2.22 -12.55 12.14
N THR A 33 -1.88 -13.82 12.30
CA THR A 33 -0.66 -14.42 11.74
C THR A 33 -1.02 -15.44 10.66
N ALA A 34 -0.21 -15.50 9.63
CA ALA A 34 -0.29 -16.57 8.64
C ALA A 34 0.28 -17.88 9.21
N PRO A 35 -0.09 -19.07 8.68
CA PRO A 35 0.47 -20.35 9.10
C PRO A 35 1.98 -20.43 9.01
N LYS A 36 2.56 -19.82 7.97
CA LYS A 36 4.01 -19.74 7.77
C LYS A 36 4.40 -18.30 7.43
N ILE A 37 5.48 -17.82 8.04
CA ILE A 37 6.06 -16.49 7.76
C ILE A 37 7.57 -16.66 7.68
N ASP A 38 8.13 -16.38 6.51
CA ASP A 38 9.59 -16.28 6.33
C ASP A 38 9.98 -14.82 6.50
N ARG A 39 10.71 -14.53 7.58
CA ARG A 39 11.02 -13.19 8.07
C ARG A 39 12.34 -12.65 7.55
N ASP A 40 12.42 -11.32 7.46
CA ASP A 40 13.67 -10.56 7.27
C ASP A 40 14.46 -10.95 6.02
N LEU A 41 13.77 -11.37 4.97
CA LEU A 41 14.37 -11.68 3.68
C LEU A 41 14.94 -10.39 3.07
N THR A 42 16.20 -10.46 2.66
CA THR A 42 16.95 -9.31 2.15
C THR A 42 16.62 -9.05 0.69
N TYR A 43 16.21 -7.82 0.35
CA TYR A 43 15.99 -7.39 -1.03
C TYR A 43 16.97 -6.28 -1.49
N GLY A 44 17.90 -5.86 -0.63
CA GLY A 44 18.94 -4.89 -0.90
C GLY A 44 19.96 -4.83 0.23
N ASP A 45 20.98 -3.97 0.09
CA ASP A 45 22.13 -3.92 0.97
C ASP A 45 21.88 -3.18 2.29
N ASP A 46 20.89 -2.29 2.34
CA ASP A 46 20.56 -1.53 3.54
C ASP A 46 19.89 -2.43 4.59
N PRO A 47 20.18 -2.27 5.89
CA PRO A 47 19.50 -3.02 6.95
C PRO A 47 17.97 -2.92 6.94
N ARG A 48 17.43 -1.84 6.42
CA ARG A 48 15.98 -1.64 6.28
C ARG A 48 15.39 -2.25 5.01
N GLN A 49 16.19 -2.69 4.07
CA GLN A 49 15.71 -3.36 2.86
C GLN A 49 15.38 -4.83 3.15
N ARG A 50 14.31 -5.06 3.91
CA ARG A 50 13.83 -6.37 4.38
C ARG A 50 12.35 -6.54 4.06
N LEU A 51 11.97 -7.78 3.75
CA LEU A 51 10.58 -8.17 3.59
C LEU A 51 10.27 -9.49 4.32
N ASP A 52 9.00 -9.67 4.64
CA ASP A 52 8.47 -10.93 5.17
C ASP A 52 7.50 -11.52 4.16
N VAL A 53 7.58 -12.83 3.93
CA VAL A 53 6.67 -13.56 3.05
C VAL A 53 5.74 -14.43 3.90
N HIS A 54 4.45 -14.21 3.75
CA HIS A 54 3.37 -14.88 4.47
C HIS A 54 2.70 -15.88 3.54
N THR A 55 2.66 -17.16 3.94
CA THR A 55 2.07 -18.26 3.13
C THR A 55 1.11 -19.10 3.94
N GLY A 56 0.18 -19.75 3.25
CA GLY A 56 -0.67 -20.81 3.79
C GLY A 56 -0.06 -22.21 3.61
N ASP A 57 -0.90 -23.23 3.77
CA ASP A 57 -0.49 -24.64 3.66
C ASP A 57 -0.22 -25.11 2.22
N GLY A 58 -0.18 -24.16 1.27
CA GLY A 58 0.10 -24.41 -0.14
C GLY A 58 -1.16 -24.65 -0.98
N GLY A 59 -1.06 -24.25 -2.25
CA GLY A 59 -2.05 -24.50 -3.30
C GLY A 59 -1.36 -25.17 -4.49
N HIS A 60 -2.14 -25.75 -5.41
CA HIS A 60 -1.62 -26.39 -6.62
C HIS A 60 -1.35 -25.39 -7.75
N GLU A 61 -1.93 -24.21 -7.67
CA GLU A 61 -1.82 -23.15 -8.69
C GLU A 61 -1.05 -21.95 -8.12
N PRO A 62 -0.20 -21.29 -8.93
CA PRO A 62 0.47 -20.06 -8.52
C PRO A 62 -0.53 -18.97 -8.10
N ALA A 63 -0.36 -18.44 -6.90
CA ALA A 63 -1.28 -17.51 -6.26
C ALA A 63 -0.90 -16.04 -6.56
N PRO A 64 -1.88 -15.11 -6.60
CA PRO A 64 -1.60 -13.69 -6.57
C PRO A 64 -0.73 -13.30 -5.39
N VAL A 65 0.11 -12.28 -5.58
CA VAL A 65 1.01 -11.75 -4.55
C VAL A 65 0.56 -10.34 -4.18
N VAL A 66 0.32 -10.11 -2.90
CA VAL A 66 -0.10 -8.78 -2.42
C VAL A 66 0.98 -8.24 -1.49
N VAL A 67 1.57 -7.14 -1.92
CA VAL A 67 2.69 -6.48 -1.21
C VAL A 67 2.15 -5.31 -0.41
N PHE A 68 2.57 -5.15 0.84
CA PHE A 68 2.22 -4.02 1.68
C PHE A 68 3.43 -3.17 2.07
N VAL A 69 3.33 -1.88 1.79
CA VAL A 69 4.29 -0.83 2.13
C VAL A 69 3.71 0.00 3.28
N HIS A 70 4.34 -0.06 4.45
CA HIS A 70 3.82 0.56 5.66
C HIS A 70 3.85 2.10 5.62
N GLY A 71 2.99 2.75 6.41
CA GLY A 71 3.05 4.16 6.71
C GLY A 71 4.11 4.51 7.75
N GLY A 72 4.15 5.78 8.16
CA GLY A 72 5.08 6.25 9.20
C GLY A 72 5.72 7.60 8.89
N GLY A 73 5.09 8.40 8.00
CA GLY A 73 5.53 9.76 7.69
C GLY A 73 6.94 9.84 7.11
N PHE A 74 7.40 8.80 6.42
CA PHE A 74 8.73 8.68 5.80
C PHE A 74 9.90 8.49 6.78
N VAL A 75 9.70 8.74 8.08
CA VAL A 75 10.76 8.79 9.12
C VAL A 75 10.66 7.64 10.13
N ALA A 76 9.61 6.84 10.07
CA ALA A 76 9.35 5.75 11.02
C ALA A 76 8.52 4.63 10.36
N GLY A 77 8.25 3.59 11.14
CA GLY A 77 7.43 2.45 10.74
C GLY A 77 8.23 1.16 10.58
N ASP A 78 7.51 0.05 10.54
CA ASP A 78 8.08 -1.27 10.33
C ASP A 78 7.06 -2.18 9.64
N LYS A 79 7.52 -3.27 9.02
CA LYS A 79 6.70 -4.31 8.39
C LYS A 79 6.06 -5.26 9.39
N HIS A 80 6.61 -5.32 10.61
CA HIS A 80 6.20 -6.18 11.70
C HIS A 80 6.53 -5.52 13.04
N VAL A 81 5.61 -5.60 14.01
CA VAL A 81 5.85 -5.17 15.40
C VAL A 81 5.54 -6.36 16.30
N PRO A 82 6.56 -6.96 16.94
CA PRO A 82 6.42 -8.17 17.76
C PRO A 82 5.29 -8.06 18.80
N GLY A 83 4.48 -9.11 18.92
CA GLY A 83 3.40 -9.16 19.90
C GLY A 83 2.18 -8.29 19.56
N THR A 84 2.11 -7.77 18.34
CA THR A 84 0.98 -6.94 17.86
C THR A 84 0.51 -7.39 16.48
N PRO A 85 -0.71 -7.01 16.04
CA PRO A 85 -1.18 -7.29 14.68
C PRO A 85 -0.45 -6.53 13.57
N ARG A 86 0.40 -5.55 13.87
CA ARG A 86 1.07 -4.66 12.90
C ARG A 86 2.28 -5.35 12.24
N TYR A 87 2.35 -5.59 10.98
CA TYR A 87 1.33 -5.62 9.95
C TYR A 87 1.12 -7.07 9.48
N ASP A 88 1.35 -8.02 10.39
CA ASP A 88 1.08 -9.44 10.14
C ASP A 88 -0.38 -9.68 9.75
N LEU A 89 -1.28 -8.82 10.24
CA LEU A 89 -2.69 -8.86 9.85
C LEU A 89 -2.89 -8.81 8.32
N PHE A 90 -2.07 -8.03 7.60
CA PHE A 90 -2.15 -7.92 6.14
C PHE A 90 -1.74 -9.23 5.47
N GLY A 91 -0.63 -9.81 5.91
CA GLY A 91 -0.18 -11.13 5.42
C GLY A 91 -1.22 -12.21 5.70
N ALA A 92 -1.75 -12.26 6.92
CA ALA A 92 -2.80 -13.21 7.30
C ALA A 92 -4.11 -13.00 6.49
N TRP A 93 -4.48 -11.74 6.22
CA TRP A 93 -5.63 -11.40 5.39
C TRP A 93 -5.46 -11.90 3.94
N ALA A 94 -4.28 -11.71 3.35
CA ALA A 94 -3.97 -12.22 2.02
C ALA A 94 -4.02 -13.75 1.98
N VAL A 95 -3.37 -14.41 2.95
CA VAL A 95 -3.31 -15.88 3.02
C VAL A 95 -4.70 -16.51 3.20
N ARG A 96 -5.59 -15.91 4.00
CA ARG A 96 -6.99 -16.38 4.13
C ARG A 96 -7.77 -16.35 2.81
N ARG A 97 -7.30 -15.58 1.81
CA ARG A 97 -7.86 -15.53 0.45
C ARG A 97 -7.15 -16.44 -0.55
N GLY A 98 -6.19 -17.24 -0.08
CA GLY A 98 -5.38 -18.08 -0.94
C GLY A 98 -4.30 -17.33 -1.71
N TRP A 99 -3.92 -16.14 -1.27
CA TRP A 99 -2.86 -15.32 -1.87
C TRP A 99 -1.57 -15.39 -1.04
N ILE A 100 -0.48 -14.94 -1.63
CA ILE A 100 0.78 -14.71 -0.91
C ILE A 100 0.77 -13.27 -0.40
N GLY A 101 0.98 -13.09 0.92
CA GLY A 101 1.17 -11.78 1.52
C GLY A 101 2.64 -11.43 1.62
N VAL A 102 3.01 -10.19 1.30
CA VAL A 102 4.37 -9.69 1.53
C VAL A 102 4.26 -8.37 2.29
N THR A 103 5.01 -8.22 3.37
CA THR A 103 5.17 -6.94 4.07
C THR A 103 6.62 -6.50 3.99
N MET A 104 6.90 -5.23 3.72
CA MET A 104 8.26 -4.73 3.54
C MET A 104 8.55 -3.49 4.36
N THR A 105 9.81 -3.35 4.77
CA THR A 105 10.37 -2.08 5.23
C THR A 105 11.07 -1.38 4.08
N TYR A 106 11.39 -0.12 4.25
CA TYR A 106 12.12 0.72 3.31
C TYR A 106 13.03 1.69 4.07
N ARG A 107 14.00 2.28 3.38
CA ARG A 107 14.93 3.26 3.95
C ARG A 107 14.19 4.54 4.35
N LEU A 108 14.58 5.14 5.48
CA LEU A 108 13.88 6.25 6.11
C LEU A 108 14.63 7.57 5.93
N ALA A 109 13.88 8.67 5.88
CA ALA A 109 14.41 10.01 5.98
C ALA A 109 14.77 10.33 7.46
N PRO A 110 15.67 11.28 7.72
CA PRO A 110 16.32 12.19 6.75
C PRO A 110 17.52 11.58 6.01
N GLU A 111 18.03 10.41 6.41
CA GLU A 111 19.23 9.77 5.83
C GLU A 111 18.98 9.39 4.36
N HIS A 112 17.77 8.92 4.06
CA HIS A 112 17.36 8.49 2.73
C HIS A 112 16.11 9.26 2.27
N ARG A 113 16.35 10.37 1.58
CA ARG A 113 15.32 11.24 1.03
C ARG A 113 14.76 10.72 -0.28
N TRP A 114 13.75 11.39 -0.79
CA TRP A 114 13.17 11.15 -2.10
C TRP A 114 14.26 11.05 -3.20
N PRO A 115 14.21 10.08 -4.10
CA PRO A 115 13.18 9.07 -4.31
C PRO A 115 13.47 7.68 -3.69
N ALA A 116 14.21 7.62 -2.56
CA ALA A 116 14.67 6.35 -1.96
C ALA A 116 13.53 5.34 -1.71
N GLY A 117 12.36 5.80 -1.26
CA GLY A 117 11.22 4.91 -1.02
C GLY A 117 10.70 4.23 -2.29
N ALA A 118 10.61 4.95 -3.41
CA ALA A 118 10.25 4.37 -4.71
C ALA A 118 11.29 3.36 -5.21
N GLN A 119 12.58 3.66 -5.02
CA GLN A 119 13.68 2.75 -5.34
C GLN A 119 13.57 1.44 -4.55
N ASP A 120 13.20 1.54 -3.28
CA ASP A 120 13.05 0.38 -2.40
C ASP A 120 11.84 -0.47 -2.80
N VAL A 121 10.71 0.17 -3.17
CA VAL A 121 9.55 -0.55 -3.73
C VAL A 121 9.93 -1.26 -5.03
N ALA A 122 10.64 -0.61 -5.94
CA ALA A 122 11.10 -1.21 -7.19
C ALA A 122 12.02 -2.42 -6.92
N SER A 123 12.97 -2.30 -5.97
CA SER A 123 13.89 -3.37 -5.59
C SER A 123 13.17 -4.56 -4.96
N ALA A 124 12.20 -4.29 -4.09
CA ALA A 124 11.39 -5.33 -3.45
C ALA A 124 10.52 -6.07 -4.49
N VAL A 125 9.88 -5.36 -5.43
CA VAL A 125 9.12 -5.98 -6.53
C VAL A 125 10.03 -6.82 -7.42
N ALA A 126 11.24 -6.35 -7.73
CA ALA A 126 12.22 -7.12 -8.48
C ALA A 126 12.63 -8.40 -7.74
N TRP A 127 12.87 -8.33 -6.43
CA TRP A 127 13.14 -9.51 -5.61
C TRP A 127 11.96 -10.48 -5.63
N ILE A 128 10.73 -10.00 -5.46
CA ILE A 128 9.51 -10.81 -5.48
C ILE A 128 9.41 -11.54 -6.84
N ARG A 129 9.55 -10.85 -7.93
CA ARG A 129 9.51 -11.46 -9.28
C ARG A 129 10.50 -12.60 -9.46
N ASN A 130 11.66 -12.50 -8.85
CA ASN A 130 12.73 -13.48 -8.99
C ASN A 130 12.63 -14.67 -8.01
N ASN A 131 11.85 -14.54 -6.93
CA ASN A 131 11.88 -15.52 -5.83
C ASN A 131 10.50 -16.09 -5.47
N ILE A 132 9.41 -15.42 -5.80
CA ILE A 132 8.10 -15.71 -5.22
C ILE A 132 7.49 -17.04 -5.70
N GLU A 133 7.93 -17.56 -6.84
CA GLU A 133 7.54 -18.91 -7.32
C GLU A 133 7.92 -19.97 -6.29
N GLY A 134 9.06 -19.83 -5.60
CA GLY A 134 9.49 -20.72 -4.52
C GLY A 134 8.56 -20.73 -3.31
N TYR A 135 7.68 -19.74 -3.20
CA TYR A 135 6.66 -19.58 -2.16
C TYR A 135 5.24 -19.92 -2.68
N GLY A 136 5.11 -20.34 -3.95
CA GLY A 136 3.83 -20.62 -4.58
C GLY A 136 3.11 -19.39 -5.14
N GLY A 137 3.80 -18.27 -5.29
CA GLY A 137 3.27 -17.03 -5.87
C GLY A 137 3.47 -16.94 -7.39
N ASP A 138 2.61 -16.19 -8.06
CA ASP A 138 2.70 -15.87 -9.48
C ASP A 138 3.44 -14.53 -9.68
N PRO A 139 4.66 -14.52 -10.26
CA PRO A 139 5.43 -13.29 -10.47
C PRO A 139 4.80 -12.34 -11.51
N GLY A 140 3.79 -12.80 -12.25
CA GLY A 140 2.99 -11.99 -13.17
C GLY A 140 1.72 -11.39 -12.54
N LYS A 141 1.45 -11.64 -11.24
CA LYS A 141 0.23 -11.22 -10.54
C LYS A 141 0.53 -10.52 -9.23
N ILE A 142 1.36 -9.50 -9.29
CA ILE A 142 1.77 -8.73 -8.11
C ILE A 142 0.89 -7.48 -7.97
N VAL A 143 0.26 -7.31 -6.82
CA VAL A 143 -0.44 -6.07 -6.45
C VAL A 143 0.33 -5.39 -5.33
N VAL A 144 0.68 -4.12 -5.51
CA VAL A 144 1.45 -3.35 -4.54
C VAL A 144 0.53 -2.36 -3.85
N ALA A 145 0.35 -2.52 -2.55
CA ALA A 145 -0.49 -1.68 -1.71
C ALA A 145 0.37 -0.87 -0.72
N GLY A 146 0.01 0.38 -0.48
CA GLY A 146 0.66 1.21 0.54
C GLY A 146 -0.35 2.06 1.29
N ASN A 147 -0.03 2.40 2.55
CA ASN A 147 -0.85 3.29 3.36
C ASN A 147 -0.06 4.55 3.75
N SER A 148 -0.67 5.75 3.67
CA SER A 148 -0.04 7.00 4.08
C SER A 148 1.29 7.24 3.33
N ALA A 149 2.42 7.41 4.01
CA ALA A 149 3.74 7.48 3.39
C ALA A 149 4.05 6.27 2.48
N GLY A 150 3.61 5.06 2.87
CA GLY A 150 3.71 3.89 2.01
C GLY A 150 2.92 4.01 0.71
N ALA A 151 1.73 4.64 0.75
CA ALA A 151 0.96 4.94 -0.47
C ALA A 151 1.70 5.93 -1.38
N VAL A 152 2.41 6.89 -0.79
CA VAL A 152 3.26 7.83 -1.54
C VAL A 152 4.41 7.09 -2.23
N HIS A 153 5.11 6.19 -1.54
CA HIS A 153 6.17 5.39 -2.15
C HIS A 153 5.68 4.50 -3.29
N VAL A 154 4.48 3.89 -3.12
CA VAL A 154 3.84 3.11 -4.19
C VAL A 154 3.44 4.04 -5.34
N ALA A 155 2.89 5.23 -5.06
CA ALA A 155 2.54 6.21 -6.09
C ALA A 155 3.76 6.69 -6.88
N ASP A 156 4.87 7.00 -6.19
CA ASP A 156 6.16 7.33 -6.80
C ASP A 156 6.64 6.20 -7.74
N TYR A 157 6.60 4.97 -7.28
CA TYR A 157 6.97 3.79 -8.07
C TYR A 157 6.07 3.62 -9.31
N MET A 158 4.75 3.73 -9.16
CA MET A 158 3.78 3.64 -10.26
C MET A 158 3.91 4.79 -11.26
N ALA A 159 4.32 5.97 -10.80
CA ALA A 159 4.61 7.13 -11.64
C ALA A 159 5.97 7.05 -12.35
N GLY A 160 6.78 6.02 -12.06
CA GLY A 160 8.10 5.81 -12.66
C GLY A 160 9.24 6.57 -11.97
N HIS A 161 8.99 7.15 -10.80
CA HIS A 161 10.06 7.79 -10.03
C HIS A 161 11.04 6.75 -9.45
N GLY A 162 12.30 7.14 -9.32
CA GLY A 162 13.31 6.28 -8.68
C GLY A 162 13.85 5.14 -9.54
N THR A 163 13.42 5.00 -10.80
CA THR A 163 13.91 3.98 -11.73
C THR A 163 14.33 4.58 -13.06
N ALA A 164 15.38 4.01 -13.69
CA ALA A 164 15.80 4.37 -15.03
C ALA A 164 14.96 3.68 -16.13
N ASP A 165 14.26 2.59 -15.79
CA ASP A 165 13.37 1.85 -16.67
C ASP A 165 11.98 1.69 -15.99
N PRO A 166 11.11 2.69 -16.08
CA PRO A 166 9.79 2.64 -15.48
C PRO A 166 8.94 1.47 -16.00
N ALA A 167 8.95 1.24 -17.30
CA ALA A 167 8.13 0.18 -17.91
C ALA A 167 8.61 -1.23 -17.49
N GLY A 168 9.91 -1.48 -17.49
CA GLY A 168 10.47 -2.76 -17.06
C GLY A 168 10.31 -3.00 -15.56
N SER A 169 10.34 -1.95 -14.75
CA SER A 169 10.12 -2.09 -13.30
C SER A 169 8.70 -2.51 -12.96
N LEU A 170 7.70 -2.11 -13.76
CA LEU A 170 6.29 -2.47 -13.60
C LEU A 170 5.92 -3.83 -14.21
N ALA A 171 6.85 -4.53 -14.86
CA ALA A 171 6.57 -5.87 -15.38
C ALA A 171 6.11 -6.83 -14.27
N GLY A 172 5.00 -7.54 -14.49
CA GLY A 172 4.38 -8.44 -13.51
C GLY A 172 3.51 -7.75 -12.45
N VAL A 173 3.47 -6.40 -12.44
CA VAL A 173 2.59 -5.66 -11.54
C VAL A 173 1.19 -5.58 -12.14
N ALA A 174 0.24 -6.21 -11.49
CA ALA A 174 -1.16 -6.30 -11.90
C ALA A 174 -2.03 -5.15 -11.33
N GLY A 175 -1.58 -4.46 -10.31
CA GLY A 175 -2.32 -3.35 -9.71
C GLY A 175 -1.54 -2.57 -8.65
N GLY A 176 -1.91 -1.31 -8.46
CA GLY A 176 -1.45 -0.43 -7.39
C GLY A 176 -2.61 -0.01 -6.49
N VAL A 177 -2.42 -0.05 -5.18
CA VAL A 177 -3.42 0.34 -4.18
C VAL A 177 -2.86 1.43 -3.28
N LEU A 178 -3.50 2.58 -3.30
CA LEU A 178 -3.02 3.82 -2.71
C LEU A 178 -3.96 4.26 -1.58
N LEU A 179 -3.67 3.77 -0.34
CA LEU A 179 -4.53 4.01 0.82
C LEU A 179 -4.16 5.34 1.47
N SER A 180 -5.00 6.37 1.32
CA SER A 180 -4.83 7.70 1.91
C SER A 180 -3.43 8.29 1.64
N GLY A 181 -3.09 8.47 0.36
CA GLY A 181 -1.80 9.02 -0.08
C GLY A 181 -1.84 10.52 -0.39
N ILE A 182 -0.66 11.09 -0.68
CA ILE A 182 -0.45 12.46 -1.15
C ILE A 182 0.17 12.38 -2.54
N TYR A 183 -0.41 13.04 -3.54
CA TYR A 183 -0.05 12.91 -4.96
C TYR A 183 0.34 14.24 -5.61
N ASP A 184 -0.18 15.35 -5.09
CA ASP A 184 0.20 16.71 -5.46
C ASP A 184 0.99 17.35 -4.31
N LEU A 185 2.24 17.67 -4.59
CA LEU A 185 3.21 18.21 -3.64
C LEU A 185 3.41 19.73 -3.83
N ALA A 186 2.41 20.44 -4.33
CA ALA A 186 2.43 21.90 -4.29
C ALA A 186 2.80 22.40 -2.88
N PRO A 187 3.48 23.55 -2.73
CA PRO A 187 3.99 24.00 -1.43
C PRO A 187 2.94 24.05 -0.31
N ALA A 188 1.68 24.37 -0.66
CA ALA A 188 0.56 24.37 0.28
C ALA A 188 0.18 22.97 0.82
N ASN A 189 0.62 21.90 0.14
CA ASN A 189 0.33 20.51 0.47
C ASN A 189 1.47 19.83 1.23
N ARG A 190 2.61 20.51 1.46
CA ARG A 190 3.76 19.96 2.18
C ARG A 190 3.71 20.33 3.66
N GLY A 191 3.55 19.31 4.50
CA GLY A 191 3.75 19.42 5.94
C GLY A 191 5.21 19.23 6.34
N GLN A 192 5.45 19.15 7.65
CA GLN A 192 6.80 19.01 8.20
C GLN A 192 7.49 17.70 7.74
N LEU A 193 6.76 16.59 7.68
CA LEU A 193 7.31 15.28 7.29
C LEU A 193 7.65 15.24 5.80
N GLU A 194 6.82 15.87 4.95
CA GLU A 194 7.11 16.04 3.53
C GLU A 194 8.38 16.88 3.32
N HIS A 195 8.58 17.94 4.10
CA HIS A 195 9.82 18.73 4.03
C HIS A 195 11.06 17.90 4.44
N VAL A 196 10.94 17.01 5.43
CA VAL A 196 12.04 16.12 5.83
C VAL A 196 12.38 15.14 4.70
N TYR A 197 11.37 14.57 4.03
CA TYR A 197 11.57 13.56 2.99
C TYR A 197 11.98 14.16 1.64
N TYR A 198 11.29 15.20 1.19
CA TYR A 198 11.54 15.80 -0.13
C TYR A 198 12.65 16.85 -0.13
N GLY A 199 12.94 17.48 1.02
CA GLY A 199 13.90 18.59 1.11
C GLY A 199 13.52 19.70 0.14
N ASP A 200 14.50 20.18 -0.63
CA ASP A 200 14.34 21.24 -1.64
C ASP A 200 13.89 20.72 -3.02
N THR A 201 13.50 19.43 -3.14
CA THR A 201 13.02 18.87 -4.41
C THR A 201 11.82 19.68 -4.92
N PRO A 202 11.84 20.17 -6.19
CA PRO A 202 10.73 20.92 -6.76
C PRO A 202 9.43 20.10 -6.76
N ALA A 203 8.30 20.77 -6.56
CA ALA A 203 6.98 20.13 -6.52
C ALA A 203 6.66 19.41 -7.85
N GLU A 204 7.02 20.03 -8.96
CA GLU A 204 6.80 19.50 -10.31
C GLU A 204 7.55 18.19 -10.55
N GLN A 205 8.70 18.03 -9.89
CA GLN A 205 9.51 16.81 -10.00
C GLN A 205 8.99 15.71 -9.06
N ALA A 206 8.50 16.08 -7.89
CA ALA A 206 8.12 15.14 -6.84
C ALA A 206 6.63 14.75 -6.87
N SER A 207 5.75 15.57 -7.47
CA SER A 207 4.31 15.24 -7.58
C SER A 207 4.10 14.02 -8.48
N THR A 208 3.38 13.03 -7.97
CA THR A 208 3.14 11.77 -8.69
C THR A 208 1.91 11.82 -9.60
N LEU A 209 0.99 12.74 -9.36
CA LEU A 209 -0.30 12.79 -10.06
C LEU A 209 -0.18 12.75 -11.59
N PRO A 210 0.73 13.51 -12.26
CA PRO A 210 0.88 13.41 -13.71
C PRO A 210 1.28 12.00 -14.18
N GLY A 211 2.26 11.38 -13.53
CA GLY A 211 2.70 10.03 -13.86
C GLY A 211 1.65 8.96 -13.60
N LEU A 212 0.85 9.11 -12.54
CA LEU A 212 -0.28 8.23 -12.23
C LEU A 212 -1.38 8.30 -13.30
N LEU A 213 -1.63 9.49 -13.87
CA LEU A 213 -2.60 9.65 -14.97
C LEU A 213 -2.15 8.92 -16.25
N ASP A 214 -0.86 8.75 -16.47
CA ASP A 214 -0.30 8.06 -17.63
C ASP A 214 0.05 6.59 -17.35
N CYS A 215 -0.06 6.15 -16.08
CA CYS A 215 0.21 4.78 -15.67
C CYS A 215 -0.76 3.79 -16.32
N GLN A 216 -0.22 2.73 -16.92
CA GLN A 216 -1.03 1.68 -17.55
C GLN A 216 -1.45 0.58 -16.59
N VAL A 217 -0.83 0.51 -15.41
CA VAL A 217 -1.22 -0.43 -14.35
C VAL A 217 -2.49 0.08 -13.68
N PRO A 218 -3.51 -0.76 -13.48
CA PRO A 218 -4.73 -0.39 -12.75
C PRO A 218 -4.42 0.15 -11.36
N LEU A 219 -5.10 1.24 -10.96
CA LEU A 219 -4.89 1.90 -9.67
C LEU A 219 -6.21 1.98 -8.90
N LEU A 220 -6.15 1.65 -7.61
CA LEU A 220 -7.22 1.86 -6.64
C LEU A 220 -6.78 2.93 -5.63
N PHE A 221 -7.56 3.99 -5.52
CA PHE A 221 -7.36 5.04 -4.52
C PHE A 221 -8.34 4.85 -3.36
N THR A 222 -7.94 5.28 -2.17
CA THR A 222 -8.87 5.36 -1.03
C THR A 222 -8.70 6.66 -0.26
N VAL A 223 -9.75 7.05 0.44
CA VAL A 223 -9.73 8.08 1.49
C VAL A 223 -10.65 7.64 2.62
N ALA A 224 -10.20 7.76 3.87
CA ALA A 224 -11.03 7.43 5.02
C ALA A 224 -11.94 8.60 5.40
N GLU A 225 -13.11 8.31 5.94
CA GLU A 225 -14.09 9.33 6.35
C GLU A 225 -13.51 10.33 7.33
N PHE A 226 -12.68 9.87 8.27
CA PHE A 226 -12.04 10.70 9.28
C PHE A 226 -10.55 10.94 8.99
N ASP A 227 -10.16 10.93 7.72
CA ASP A 227 -8.84 11.43 7.30
C ASP A 227 -8.73 12.95 7.53
N PRO A 228 -7.55 13.49 7.82
CA PRO A 228 -7.33 14.92 7.83
C PRO A 228 -7.71 15.61 6.49
N PRO A 229 -8.12 16.89 6.52
CA PRO A 229 -8.64 17.60 5.33
C PRO A 229 -7.71 17.59 4.10
N ASN A 230 -6.40 17.55 4.29
CA ASN A 230 -5.44 17.47 3.18
C ASN A 230 -5.58 16.16 2.37
N PHE A 231 -5.86 15.02 3.01
CA PHE A 231 -6.07 13.75 2.29
C PHE A 231 -7.37 13.78 1.48
N HIS A 232 -8.43 14.40 2.00
CA HIS A 232 -9.66 14.63 1.24
C HIS A 232 -9.40 15.52 0.02
N ALA A 233 -8.60 16.58 0.17
CA ALA A 233 -8.21 17.45 -0.94
C ALA A 233 -7.40 16.68 -2.00
N GLN A 234 -6.48 15.80 -1.59
CA GLN A 234 -5.73 14.93 -2.49
C GLN A 234 -6.64 13.99 -3.27
N ALA A 235 -7.57 13.30 -2.60
CA ALA A 235 -8.53 12.42 -3.26
C ALA A 235 -9.43 13.17 -4.27
N ALA A 236 -9.92 14.36 -3.89
CA ALA A 236 -10.69 15.22 -4.79
C ALA A 236 -9.87 15.67 -6.01
N GLY A 237 -8.59 16.03 -5.80
CA GLY A 237 -7.65 16.37 -6.87
C GLY A 237 -7.43 15.23 -7.86
N VAL A 238 -7.25 14.00 -7.35
CA VAL A 238 -7.15 12.79 -8.19
C VAL A 238 -8.41 12.61 -9.04
N VAL A 239 -9.60 12.69 -8.44
CA VAL A 239 -10.87 12.54 -9.17
C VAL A 239 -11.00 13.58 -10.27
N ALA A 240 -10.72 14.85 -9.97
CA ALA A 240 -10.80 15.95 -10.92
C ALA A 240 -9.82 15.77 -12.10
N ALA A 241 -8.56 15.46 -11.80
CA ALA A 241 -7.53 15.24 -12.80
C ALA A 241 -7.83 14.00 -13.67
N TRP A 242 -8.31 12.91 -13.07
CA TRP A 242 -8.68 11.69 -13.78
C TRP A 242 -9.84 11.92 -14.73
N GLN A 243 -10.89 12.63 -14.25
CA GLN A 243 -12.01 13.02 -15.08
C GLN A 243 -11.58 13.89 -16.27
N ALA A 244 -10.71 14.87 -16.02
CA ALA A 244 -10.21 15.74 -17.08
C ALA A 244 -9.37 14.98 -18.13
N ARG A 245 -8.55 14.00 -17.70
CA ARG A 245 -7.64 13.24 -18.58
C ARG A 245 -8.33 12.09 -19.31
N HIS A 246 -9.26 11.37 -18.65
CA HIS A 246 -9.82 10.10 -19.13
C HIS A 246 -11.34 10.12 -19.37
N GLY A 247 -12.03 11.21 -19.02
CA GLY A 247 -13.49 11.32 -19.16
C GLY A 247 -14.31 10.44 -18.19
N ARG A 248 -13.65 9.86 -17.17
CA ARG A 248 -14.28 8.98 -16.17
C ARG A 248 -13.62 9.16 -14.80
N THR A 249 -14.25 8.69 -13.74
CA THR A 249 -13.64 8.64 -12.39
C THR A 249 -12.64 7.50 -12.30
N PRO A 250 -11.62 7.59 -11.43
CA PRO A 250 -10.76 6.47 -11.07
C PRO A 250 -11.53 5.44 -10.23
N ASP A 251 -10.97 4.24 -10.04
CA ASP A 251 -11.40 3.37 -8.95
C ASP A 251 -11.03 4.05 -7.62
N LEU A 252 -12.03 4.46 -6.86
CA LEU A 252 -11.87 5.15 -5.57
C LEU A 252 -12.84 4.60 -4.55
N VAL A 253 -12.34 4.29 -3.35
CA VAL A 253 -13.13 3.81 -2.21
C VAL A 253 -13.14 4.87 -1.12
N TRP A 254 -14.34 5.31 -0.75
CA TRP A 254 -14.60 6.02 0.49
C TRP A 254 -14.70 5.02 1.63
N VAL A 255 -13.76 5.06 2.58
CA VAL A 255 -13.69 4.10 3.69
C VAL A 255 -14.50 4.63 4.86
N GLU A 256 -15.80 4.35 4.83
CA GLU A 256 -16.79 4.84 5.79
C GLU A 256 -16.51 4.32 7.21
N GLY A 257 -16.66 5.18 8.22
CA GLY A 257 -16.47 4.85 9.63
C GLY A 257 -15.03 4.71 10.09
N HIS A 258 -14.04 4.99 9.22
CA HIS A 258 -12.62 4.82 9.52
C HIS A 258 -11.87 6.14 9.60
N ASN A 259 -10.80 6.15 10.40
CA ASN A 259 -9.77 7.18 10.42
C ASN A 259 -8.51 6.69 9.68
N HIS A 260 -7.52 7.56 9.57
CA HIS A 260 -6.27 7.29 8.86
C HIS A 260 -5.56 5.99 9.25
N MET A 261 -5.58 5.64 10.53
CA MET A 261 -4.92 4.45 11.07
C MET A 261 -5.79 3.20 10.95
N SER A 262 -7.10 3.34 11.17
CA SER A 262 -8.01 2.20 11.16
C SER A 262 -8.30 1.66 9.76
N THR A 263 -8.03 2.41 8.72
CA THR A 263 -8.17 1.95 7.34
C THR A 263 -7.44 0.62 7.12
N ILE A 264 -6.15 0.55 7.47
CA ILE A 264 -5.40 -0.71 7.36
C ILE A 264 -5.57 -1.58 8.60
N ALA A 265 -5.74 -0.98 9.78
CA ALA A 265 -5.84 -1.72 11.03
C ALA A 265 -7.16 -2.50 11.18
N SER A 266 -8.19 -2.24 10.37
CA SER A 266 -9.45 -3.00 10.36
C SER A 266 -9.43 -4.22 9.44
N LEU A 267 -8.41 -4.35 8.60
CA LEU A 267 -8.35 -5.42 7.61
C LEU A 267 -8.32 -6.79 8.28
N GLY A 268 -9.22 -7.67 7.87
CA GLY A 268 -9.36 -9.01 8.45
C GLY A 268 -10.32 -9.09 9.64
N ILE A 269 -10.82 -7.96 10.15
CA ILE A 269 -11.84 -7.91 11.23
C ILE A 269 -13.11 -7.15 10.81
N ASP A 270 -12.98 -6.09 10.00
CA ASP A 270 -14.10 -5.44 9.33
C ASP A 270 -13.81 -5.38 7.84
N GLU A 271 -14.47 -6.26 7.08
CA GLU A 271 -14.23 -6.43 5.65
C GLU A 271 -15.07 -5.49 4.78
N THR A 272 -16.09 -4.84 5.35
CA THR A 272 -17.09 -4.12 4.54
C THR A 272 -16.55 -2.83 3.93
N ALA A 273 -15.84 -2.04 4.70
CA ALA A 273 -15.39 -0.72 4.27
C ALA A 273 -14.19 -0.78 3.31
N LEU A 274 -13.21 -1.67 3.58
CA LEU A 274 -12.00 -1.79 2.76
C LEU A 274 -11.76 -3.21 2.24
N GLY A 275 -11.85 -4.23 3.08
CA GLY A 275 -11.39 -5.59 2.76
C GLY A 275 -12.07 -6.18 1.52
N VAL A 276 -13.40 -6.03 1.39
CA VAL A 276 -14.16 -6.50 0.21
C VAL A 276 -13.85 -5.68 -1.03
N PRO A 277 -13.86 -4.34 -1.03
CA PRO A 277 -13.46 -3.54 -2.19
C PRO A 277 -12.04 -3.86 -2.66
N LEU A 278 -11.10 -4.00 -1.72
CA LEU A 278 -9.70 -4.33 -2.01
C LEU A 278 -9.58 -5.72 -2.64
N ALA A 279 -10.26 -6.73 -2.06
CA ALA A 279 -10.26 -8.07 -2.60
C ALA A 279 -10.82 -8.12 -4.02
N ARG A 280 -11.93 -7.45 -4.28
CA ARG A 280 -12.53 -7.36 -5.64
C ARG A 280 -11.59 -6.72 -6.65
N PHE A 281 -10.86 -5.68 -6.24
CA PHE A 281 -9.86 -5.05 -7.11
C PHE A 281 -8.75 -6.05 -7.45
N ILE A 282 -8.17 -6.72 -6.45
CA ILE A 282 -7.11 -7.71 -6.64
C ILE A 282 -7.58 -8.84 -7.54
N GLU A 283 -8.73 -9.46 -7.24
CA GLU A 283 -9.31 -10.56 -8.02
C GLU A 283 -9.54 -10.17 -9.49
N ARG A 284 -10.08 -8.97 -9.73
CA ARG A 284 -10.34 -8.46 -11.09
C ARG A 284 -9.06 -8.38 -11.92
N HIS A 285 -7.96 -7.95 -11.33
CA HIS A 285 -6.72 -7.66 -12.06
C HIS A 285 -5.70 -8.81 -12.00
N THR A 286 -5.97 -9.86 -11.21
CA THR A 286 -5.14 -11.08 -11.14
C THR A 286 -5.87 -12.33 -11.65
N ALA A 287 -7.12 -12.21 -12.07
CA ALA A 287 -7.84 -13.30 -12.73
C ALA A 287 -7.06 -13.82 -13.94
N LYS A 288 -7.12 -15.13 -14.22
CA LYS A 288 -6.62 -15.69 -15.48
C LYS A 288 -7.39 -15.00 -16.61
N GLU A 289 -6.69 -14.49 -17.62
CA GLU A 289 -7.36 -14.08 -18.86
C GLU A 289 -8.20 -15.28 -19.34
N GLY A 290 -9.51 -15.14 -19.26
CA GLY A 290 -10.41 -16.15 -19.78
C GLY A 290 -10.08 -16.31 -21.26
N THR A 291 -9.81 -17.54 -21.70
CA THR A 291 -9.78 -17.89 -23.11
C THR A 291 -11.05 -17.34 -23.73
N GLY A 292 -10.92 -16.22 -24.45
CA GLY A 292 -12.04 -15.49 -25.03
C GLY A 292 -12.90 -16.43 -25.87
N ALA A 293 -14.08 -16.71 -25.35
CA ALA A 293 -15.18 -17.13 -26.19
C ALA A 293 -15.67 -15.89 -26.94
N HIS A 294 -15.08 -15.61 -28.11
CA HIS A 294 -15.76 -14.84 -29.12
C HIS A 294 -16.97 -15.65 -29.55
N ALA A 295 -18.16 -15.22 -29.17
CA ALA A 295 -19.41 -15.61 -29.78
C ALA A 295 -20.11 -14.35 -30.26
#